data_63d6b8f5300d6f5d677d2953af4b93cc
#
_entry.id   63d6b8f5300d6f5d677d2953af4b93cc
#
_cell.length_a   1.000
_cell.length_b   1.000
_cell.length_c   1.000
_cell.angle_alpha   90.00
_cell.angle_beta   90.00
_cell.angle_gamma   90.00
#
_symmetry.space_group_name_H-M   'P 1'
#
loop_
_entity.id
_entity.type
_entity.pdbx_description
1 polymer ?
#
loop_
_entity_poly.entity_id
_entity_poly.type
_entity_poly.pdbx_seq_one_letter_code
_entity_poly.pdbx_strand_id
1 'polypeptide(L)'
;MKILLVGSGGREHALGLGLHADPECTELHVAPGNPGIAQFATCHPLVISKNQAILDLAQKLDVELVVIGPEVPLVNGAADLLRAAGISVFGPSKAAAQLEGSKNFAKEVMADAGVPTAHSFTCTTQAEIEKALDTFGAPYVVKDDGLAAGKGVVVTRDRQEALDHALSCKRVVIEEFLDGPEVSLFGISDGKTVIPMQPAQDFKRALNGDQGPNTGGMGAYSPLPWAPSDIIEDTHKKVLAPMIAEMAARGTPFVGLLYAGLSLTDHGTRVIEFNARFGDPETQVLIPLLKTPLAQLLYKAATRNLEDVTLQWSEESAVTVVLASDGYPASPAVGGVIGEFPTIEKVSIFHAGTTDSEKGLVSSGGRVLTVTGTGSDLTEARDRAYRAISHISLDGSFYRTDIALNASVAEKGN
;
A
#
# COMPACT_ATOMS: atom_id res chain seq x y z
N MET A 1 24.22 8.66 -1.56
CA MET A 1 23.81 7.56 -0.65
C MET A 1 23.73 6.24 -1.39
N LYS A 2 24.25 5.17 -0.77
CA LYS A 2 23.96 3.80 -1.18
C LYS A 2 22.70 3.33 -0.47
N ILE A 3 21.75 2.82 -1.24
CA ILE A 3 20.42 2.45 -0.73
C ILE A 3 20.12 0.99 -1.03
N LEU A 4 19.58 0.26 -0.07
CA LEU A 4 18.97 -1.05 -0.25
C LEU A 4 17.45 -0.94 -0.13
N LEU A 5 16.74 -1.19 -1.21
CA LEU A 5 15.28 -1.36 -1.22
C LEU A 5 14.93 -2.85 -1.09
N VAL A 6 14.15 -3.20 -0.07
CA VAL A 6 13.70 -4.57 0.15
C VAL A 6 12.33 -4.78 -0.43
N GLY A 7 12.18 -5.77 -1.33
CA GLY A 7 10.94 -6.16 -1.96
C GLY A 7 11.05 -6.36 -3.47
N SER A 8 9.95 -6.73 -4.13
CA SER A 8 9.95 -7.11 -5.56
C SER A 8 8.66 -6.79 -6.31
N GLY A 9 7.68 -6.15 -5.65
CA GLY A 9 6.38 -5.83 -6.24
C GLY A 9 6.35 -4.56 -7.08
N GLY A 10 5.18 -4.22 -7.59
CA GLY A 10 4.95 -2.97 -8.33
C GLY A 10 5.22 -1.73 -7.48
N ARG A 11 4.89 -1.79 -6.20
CA ARG A 11 5.24 -0.78 -5.20
C ARG A 11 6.74 -0.54 -5.14
N GLU A 12 7.53 -1.60 -5.03
CA GLU A 12 9.00 -1.49 -4.95
C GLU A 12 9.59 -1.03 -6.29
N HIS A 13 8.98 -1.40 -7.41
CA HIS A 13 9.41 -0.86 -8.70
C HIS A 13 9.19 0.66 -8.78
N ALA A 14 8.03 1.15 -8.36
CA ALA A 14 7.73 2.58 -8.31
C ALA A 14 8.66 3.33 -7.34
N LEU A 15 8.83 2.79 -6.11
CA LEU A 15 9.79 3.34 -5.13
C LEU A 15 11.21 3.36 -5.69
N GLY A 16 11.64 2.27 -6.34
CA GLY A 16 12.95 2.16 -6.95
C GLY A 16 13.22 3.23 -8.01
N LEU A 17 12.24 3.52 -8.88
CA LEU A 17 12.37 4.60 -9.85
C LEU A 17 12.45 5.98 -9.18
N GLY A 18 11.64 6.23 -8.16
CA GLY A 18 11.70 7.48 -7.39
C GLY A 18 13.03 7.66 -6.66
N LEU A 19 13.58 6.59 -6.09
CA LEU A 19 14.91 6.59 -5.47
C LEU A 19 16.02 6.79 -6.49
N HIS A 20 15.97 6.10 -7.62
CA HIS A 20 16.96 6.21 -8.70
C HIS A 20 17.01 7.60 -9.34
N ALA A 21 15.86 8.28 -9.40
CA ALA A 21 15.77 9.64 -9.93
C ALA A 21 16.32 10.71 -8.97
N ASP A 22 16.54 10.40 -7.70
CA ASP A 22 17.08 11.35 -6.71
C ASP A 22 18.61 11.44 -6.88
N PRO A 23 19.17 12.65 -7.11
CA PRO A 23 20.63 12.85 -7.26
C PRO A 23 21.46 12.37 -6.06
N GLU A 24 20.89 12.33 -4.87
CA GLU A 24 21.57 11.83 -3.68
C GLU A 24 21.67 10.29 -3.65
N CYS A 25 20.91 9.58 -4.45
CA CYS A 25 21.01 8.13 -4.59
C CYS A 25 22.16 7.80 -5.57
N THR A 26 23.33 7.48 -5.03
CA THR A 26 24.53 7.18 -5.83
C THR A 26 24.59 5.72 -6.28
N GLU A 27 24.05 4.79 -5.48
CA GLU A 27 23.93 3.37 -5.80
C GLU A 27 22.61 2.84 -5.26
N LEU A 28 21.81 2.21 -6.13
CA LEU A 28 20.56 1.56 -5.75
C LEU A 28 20.67 0.05 -5.89
N HIS A 29 20.51 -0.63 -4.76
CA HIS A 29 20.41 -2.08 -4.68
C HIS A 29 18.99 -2.46 -4.30
N VAL A 30 18.45 -3.53 -4.88
CA VAL A 30 17.10 -4.01 -4.58
C VAL A 30 17.13 -5.51 -4.32
N ALA A 31 16.39 -5.97 -3.31
CA ALA A 31 16.39 -7.38 -2.94
C ALA A 31 14.99 -7.88 -2.52
N PRO A 32 14.41 -8.89 -3.22
CA PRO A 32 15.00 -9.58 -4.36
C PRO A 32 14.93 -8.79 -5.68
N GLY A 33 14.04 -7.77 -5.80
CA GLY A 33 13.79 -7.07 -7.06
C GLY A 33 12.99 -7.91 -8.06
N ASN A 34 12.87 -7.39 -9.28
CA ASN A 34 12.21 -8.05 -10.42
C ASN A 34 12.87 -7.60 -11.73
N PRO A 35 12.53 -8.21 -12.89
CA PRO A 35 13.14 -7.88 -14.18
C PRO A 35 13.02 -6.41 -14.60
N GLY A 36 11.94 -5.73 -14.21
CA GLY A 36 11.79 -4.29 -14.50
C GLY A 36 12.73 -3.43 -13.65
N ILE A 37 12.89 -3.75 -12.38
CA ILE A 37 13.84 -3.07 -11.47
C ILE A 37 15.28 -3.31 -11.91
N ALA A 38 15.60 -4.49 -12.41
CA ALA A 38 16.95 -4.84 -12.88
C ALA A 38 17.42 -3.97 -14.06
N GLN A 39 16.54 -3.23 -14.72
CA GLN A 39 16.90 -2.31 -15.80
C GLN A 39 17.62 -1.04 -15.32
N PHE A 40 17.44 -0.64 -14.05
CA PHE A 40 18.02 0.59 -13.50
C PHE A 40 18.69 0.43 -12.13
N ALA A 41 18.58 -0.74 -11.50
CA ALA A 41 19.15 -1.03 -10.18
C ALA A 41 19.81 -2.41 -10.14
N THR A 42 20.71 -2.62 -9.19
CA THR A 42 21.34 -3.95 -8.99
C THR A 42 20.45 -4.81 -8.11
N CYS A 43 19.89 -5.88 -8.68
CA CYS A 43 19.07 -6.83 -7.93
C CYS A 43 19.92 -7.94 -7.27
N HIS A 44 19.55 -8.31 -6.05
CA HIS A 44 20.22 -9.34 -5.26
C HIS A 44 19.23 -10.41 -4.81
N PRO A 45 19.53 -11.71 -4.96
CA PRO A 45 18.65 -12.76 -4.46
C PRO A 45 18.53 -12.67 -2.93
N LEU A 46 17.29 -12.66 -2.43
CA LEU A 46 17.02 -12.55 -1.00
C LEU A 46 15.69 -13.23 -0.65
N VAL A 47 15.65 -13.91 0.50
CA VAL A 47 14.42 -14.38 1.15
C VAL A 47 14.02 -13.34 2.19
N ILE A 48 13.06 -12.48 1.85
CA ILE A 48 12.67 -11.29 2.65
C ILE A 48 12.12 -11.61 4.05
N SER A 49 11.66 -12.83 4.30
CA SER A 49 11.22 -13.28 5.63
C SER A 49 12.38 -13.57 6.60
N LYS A 50 13.63 -13.59 6.10
CA LYS A 50 14.84 -13.85 6.90
C LYS A 50 15.53 -12.52 7.22
N ASN A 51 15.22 -11.93 8.37
CA ASN A 51 15.78 -10.62 8.79
C ASN A 51 17.31 -10.59 8.79
N GLN A 52 17.97 -11.71 9.21
CA GLN A 52 19.44 -11.78 9.23
C GLN A 52 20.02 -11.66 7.81
N ALA A 53 19.37 -12.27 6.80
CA ALA A 53 19.83 -12.17 5.42
C ALA A 53 19.72 -10.72 4.87
N ILE A 54 18.72 -9.95 5.33
CA ILE A 54 18.59 -8.53 4.99
C ILE A 54 19.76 -7.75 5.61
N LEU A 55 20.07 -7.99 6.89
CA LEU A 55 21.20 -7.34 7.57
C LEU A 55 22.54 -7.68 6.93
N ASP A 56 22.79 -8.97 6.68
CA ASP A 56 24.04 -9.44 6.06
C ASP A 56 24.26 -8.80 4.69
N LEU A 57 23.19 -8.68 3.90
CA LEU A 57 23.27 -8.01 2.59
C LEU A 57 23.52 -6.50 2.75
N ALA A 58 22.81 -5.83 3.64
CA ALA A 58 23.00 -4.39 3.89
C ALA A 58 24.43 -4.06 4.33
N GLN A 59 25.00 -4.87 5.24
CA GLN A 59 26.39 -4.72 5.69
C GLN A 59 27.40 -5.02 4.57
N LYS A 60 27.19 -6.10 3.80
CA LYS A 60 28.04 -6.46 2.66
C LYS A 60 28.13 -5.34 1.61
N LEU A 61 27.01 -4.67 1.36
CA LEU A 61 26.91 -3.58 0.40
C LEU A 61 27.35 -2.22 0.96
N ASP A 62 27.53 -2.14 2.28
CA ASP A 62 27.86 -0.90 3.00
C ASP A 62 26.84 0.22 2.70
N VAL A 63 25.54 -0.10 2.84
CA VAL A 63 24.45 0.84 2.55
C VAL A 63 24.20 1.80 3.71
N GLU A 64 23.85 3.04 3.36
CA GLU A 64 23.55 4.10 4.33
C GLU A 64 22.05 4.11 4.72
N LEU A 65 21.19 3.63 3.82
CA LEU A 65 19.74 3.58 4.03
C LEU A 65 19.19 2.24 3.56
N VAL A 66 18.34 1.63 4.38
CA VAL A 66 17.47 0.51 3.98
C VAL A 66 16.04 0.99 3.96
N VAL A 67 15.35 0.78 2.82
CA VAL A 67 13.91 1.03 2.64
C VAL A 67 13.19 -0.30 2.60
N ILE A 68 12.26 -0.55 3.51
CA ILE A 68 11.51 -1.81 3.55
C ILE A 68 10.14 -1.60 2.91
N GLY A 69 9.91 -2.23 1.76
CA GLY A 69 8.67 -2.12 1.01
C GLY A 69 7.52 -2.96 1.60
N PRO A 70 7.67 -4.30 1.78
CA PRO A 70 6.59 -5.17 2.23
C PRO A 70 6.48 -5.26 3.76
N GLU A 71 5.31 -5.70 4.24
CA GLU A 71 4.95 -5.80 5.66
C GLU A 71 5.68 -6.93 6.41
N VAL A 72 5.96 -8.04 5.76
CA VAL A 72 6.50 -9.25 6.42
C VAL A 72 7.83 -8.99 7.14
N PRO A 73 8.85 -8.36 6.53
CA PRO A 73 10.08 -8.01 7.24
C PRO A 73 9.84 -7.05 8.42
N LEU A 74 8.88 -6.12 8.29
CA LEU A 74 8.56 -5.14 9.32
C LEU A 74 8.01 -5.81 10.58
N VAL A 75 6.97 -6.64 10.45
CA VAL A 75 6.37 -7.35 11.58
C VAL A 75 7.31 -8.39 12.19
N ASN A 76 8.25 -8.89 11.40
CA ASN A 76 9.31 -9.79 11.89
C ASN A 76 10.45 -9.05 12.61
N GLY A 77 10.54 -7.70 12.50
CA GLY A 77 11.53 -6.88 13.21
C GLY A 77 12.85 -6.65 12.46
N ALA A 78 12.83 -6.70 11.13
CA ALA A 78 14.02 -6.40 10.33
C ALA A 78 14.58 -4.98 10.62
N ALA A 79 13.68 -4.01 10.80
CA ALA A 79 14.08 -2.64 11.09
C ALA A 79 14.80 -2.50 12.43
N ASP A 80 14.39 -3.27 13.45
CA ASP A 80 15.07 -3.27 14.76
C ASP A 80 16.49 -3.82 14.65
N LEU A 81 16.64 -4.93 13.91
CA LEU A 81 17.94 -5.58 13.71
C LEU A 81 18.93 -4.67 12.96
N LEU A 82 18.46 -4.00 11.90
CA LEU A 82 19.26 -3.06 11.10
C LEU A 82 19.68 -1.83 11.91
N ARG A 83 18.75 -1.23 12.68
CA ARG A 83 19.05 -0.08 13.56
C ARG A 83 20.04 -0.45 14.65
N ALA A 84 19.94 -1.65 15.24
CA ALA A 84 20.89 -2.15 16.22
C ALA A 84 22.31 -2.30 15.64
N ALA A 85 22.44 -2.52 14.34
CA ALA A 85 23.69 -2.54 13.60
C ALA A 85 24.17 -1.14 13.12
N GLY A 86 23.46 -0.07 13.45
CA GLY A 86 23.82 1.31 13.10
C GLY A 86 23.41 1.75 11.69
N ILE A 87 22.55 0.97 11.00
CA ILE A 87 22.08 1.29 9.66
C ILE A 87 20.77 2.09 9.75
N SER A 88 20.67 3.20 8.99
CA SER A 88 19.42 3.96 8.89
C SER A 88 18.34 3.15 8.17
N VAL A 89 17.10 3.14 8.68
CA VAL A 89 16.00 2.34 8.13
C VAL A 89 14.73 3.17 8.01
N PHE A 90 14.18 3.22 6.81
CA PHE A 90 12.82 3.65 6.59
C PHE A 90 11.89 2.43 6.66
N GLY A 91 11.20 2.30 7.78
CA GLY A 91 10.31 1.21 8.15
C GLY A 91 10.15 1.15 9.67
N PRO A 92 8.94 0.90 10.21
CA PRO A 92 8.68 0.86 11.64
C PRO A 92 9.39 -0.33 12.32
N SER A 93 9.61 -0.20 13.64
CA SER A 93 10.03 -1.31 14.49
C SER A 93 8.98 -2.43 14.51
N LYS A 94 9.37 -3.62 14.96
CA LYS A 94 8.44 -4.74 15.14
C LYS A 94 7.22 -4.33 15.98
N ALA A 95 7.44 -3.59 17.05
CA ALA A 95 6.38 -3.12 17.93
C ALA A 95 5.47 -2.12 17.23
N ALA A 96 6.01 -1.15 16.50
CA ALA A 96 5.23 -0.16 15.76
C ALA A 96 4.50 -0.77 14.54
N ALA A 97 5.09 -1.78 13.89
CA ALA A 97 4.48 -2.50 12.78
C ALA A 97 3.21 -3.31 13.19
N GLN A 98 2.95 -3.45 14.50
CA GLN A 98 1.72 -4.06 14.99
C GLN A 98 0.47 -3.23 14.64
N LEU A 99 0.58 -1.97 14.24
CA LEU A 99 -0.54 -1.21 13.67
C LEU A 99 -1.13 -1.87 12.40
N GLU A 100 -0.33 -2.63 11.63
CA GLU A 100 -0.78 -3.48 10.54
C GLU A 100 -0.88 -4.95 10.97
N GLY A 101 0.05 -5.41 11.82
CA GLY A 101 0.18 -6.81 12.23
C GLY A 101 -0.94 -7.32 13.13
N SER A 102 -1.66 -6.43 13.84
CA SER A 102 -2.80 -6.76 14.69
C SER A 102 -3.86 -5.66 14.62
N LYS A 103 -5.04 -6.02 14.13
CA LYS A 103 -6.18 -5.11 14.06
C LYS A 103 -6.68 -4.73 15.45
N ASN A 104 -6.63 -5.67 16.40
CA ASN A 104 -6.95 -5.39 17.79
C ASN A 104 -6.00 -4.34 18.39
N PHE A 105 -4.68 -4.50 18.19
CA PHE A 105 -3.71 -3.51 18.65
C PHE A 105 -3.96 -2.13 18.04
N ALA A 106 -4.24 -2.05 16.73
CA ALA A 106 -4.58 -0.79 16.08
C ALA A 106 -5.84 -0.14 16.68
N LYS A 107 -6.87 -0.93 17.03
CA LYS A 107 -8.09 -0.44 17.71
C LYS A 107 -7.79 0.11 19.11
N GLU A 108 -6.95 -0.56 19.88
CA GLU A 108 -6.51 -0.08 21.21
C GLU A 108 -5.76 1.26 21.09
N VAL A 109 -4.81 1.36 20.15
CA VAL A 109 -4.06 2.60 19.93
C VAL A 109 -4.98 3.73 19.47
N MET A 110 -5.92 3.46 18.53
CA MET A 110 -6.89 4.46 18.10
C MET A 110 -7.79 4.94 19.24
N ALA A 111 -8.23 4.03 20.12
CA ALA A 111 -9.06 4.40 21.26
C ALA A 111 -8.32 5.33 22.22
N ASP A 112 -7.07 5.01 22.56
CA ASP A 112 -6.23 5.83 23.46
C ASP A 112 -5.86 7.17 22.83
N ALA A 113 -5.62 7.19 21.51
CA ALA A 113 -5.32 8.40 20.74
C ALA A 113 -6.56 9.27 20.43
N GLY A 114 -7.78 8.79 20.70
CA GLY A 114 -9.03 9.45 20.35
C GLY A 114 -9.28 9.52 18.84
N VAL A 115 -8.73 8.59 18.06
CA VAL A 115 -8.87 8.55 16.59
C VAL A 115 -10.20 7.90 16.20
N PRO A 116 -11.02 8.56 15.36
CA PRO A 116 -12.32 8.04 14.95
C PRO A 116 -12.16 6.77 14.09
N THR A 117 -12.82 5.69 14.51
CA THR A 117 -12.86 4.41 13.77
C THR A 117 -14.19 3.71 14.00
N ALA A 118 -14.42 2.60 13.30
CA ALA A 118 -15.57 1.74 13.52
C ALA A 118 -15.62 1.19 14.95
N HIS A 119 -16.79 1.15 15.57
CA HIS A 119 -16.99 0.39 16.79
C HIS A 119 -16.71 -1.09 16.51
N SER A 120 -16.06 -1.77 17.45
CA SER A 120 -15.61 -3.14 17.21
C SER A 120 -15.63 -3.98 18.48
N PHE A 121 -15.72 -5.29 18.30
CA PHE A 121 -15.46 -6.29 19.33
C PHE A 121 -14.34 -7.21 18.85
N THR A 122 -13.39 -7.49 19.73
CA THR A 122 -12.41 -8.55 19.52
C THR A 122 -12.92 -9.82 20.17
N CYS A 123 -13.08 -10.88 19.38
CA CYS A 123 -13.71 -12.12 19.78
C CYS A 123 -12.76 -13.30 19.64
N THR A 124 -12.84 -14.23 20.59
CA THR A 124 -12.05 -15.47 20.63
C THR A 124 -12.93 -16.71 20.83
N THR A 125 -14.22 -16.52 21.17
CA THR A 125 -15.19 -17.60 21.38
C THR A 125 -16.39 -17.42 20.45
N GLN A 126 -17.07 -18.53 20.14
CA GLN A 126 -18.28 -18.50 19.32
C GLN A 126 -19.37 -17.60 19.92
N ALA A 127 -19.57 -17.65 21.22
CA ALA A 127 -20.57 -16.82 21.90
C ALA A 127 -20.30 -15.32 21.78
N GLU A 128 -19.01 -14.91 21.85
CA GLU A 128 -18.61 -13.51 21.62
C GLU A 128 -18.86 -13.10 20.16
N ILE A 129 -18.52 -13.98 19.20
CA ILE A 129 -18.72 -13.76 17.76
C ILE A 129 -20.20 -13.57 17.45
N GLU A 130 -21.07 -14.48 17.90
CA GLU A 130 -22.51 -14.41 17.68
C GLU A 130 -23.10 -13.11 18.26
N LYS A 131 -22.71 -12.75 19.50
CA LYS A 131 -23.12 -11.52 20.15
C LYS A 131 -22.67 -10.27 19.36
N ALA A 132 -21.43 -10.26 18.85
CA ALA A 132 -20.92 -9.13 18.06
C ALA A 132 -21.69 -8.99 16.75
N LEU A 133 -21.92 -10.10 16.02
CA LEU A 133 -22.72 -10.10 14.79
C LEU A 133 -24.15 -9.60 15.05
N ASP A 134 -24.78 -10.03 16.14
CA ASP A 134 -26.13 -9.59 16.50
C ASP A 134 -26.17 -8.11 16.94
N THR A 135 -25.06 -7.58 17.49
CA THR A 135 -24.96 -6.18 17.90
C THR A 135 -24.88 -5.23 16.72
N PHE A 136 -24.05 -5.55 15.72
CA PHE A 136 -23.84 -4.64 14.57
C PHE A 136 -24.86 -4.87 13.45
N GLY A 137 -25.29 -6.11 13.22
CA GLY A 137 -26.19 -6.44 12.12
C GLY A 137 -25.47 -6.40 10.75
N ALA A 138 -26.28 -6.55 9.68
CA ALA A 138 -25.77 -6.53 8.32
C ALA A 138 -25.68 -5.09 7.76
N PRO A 139 -24.65 -4.77 6.95
CA PRO A 139 -23.57 -5.65 6.49
C PRO A 139 -22.60 -6.02 7.60
N TYR A 140 -22.24 -7.30 7.69
CA TYR A 140 -21.28 -7.80 8.69
C TYR A 140 -19.85 -7.55 8.20
N VAL A 141 -19.01 -6.98 9.05
CA VAL A 141 -17.57 -6.78 8.79
C VAL A 141 -16.78 -7.65 9.75
N VAL A 142 -16.11 -8.65 9.21
CA VAL A 142 -15.38 -9.66 9.97
C VAL A 142 -13.92 -9.69 9.50
N LYS A 143 -12.99 -9.40 10.40
CA LYS A 143 -11.57 -9.26 10.09
C LYS A 143 -10.73 -10.22 10.93
N ASP A 144 -9.99 -11.14 10.30
CA ASP A 144 -8.97 -11.93 10.99
C ASP A 144 -7.93 -11.00 11.63
N ASP A 145 -7.59 -11.23 12.88
CA ASP A 145 -6.61 -10.42 13.61
C ASP A 145 -5.19 -10.89 13.33
N GLY A 146 -4.67 -10.47 12.19
CA GLY A 146 -3.34 -10.80 11.72
C GLY A 146 -3.09 -10.30 10.30
N LEU A 147 -1.88 -10.59 9.80
CA LEU A 147 -1.54 -10.39 8.40
C LEU A 147 -2.25 -11.42 7.54
N ALA A 148 -3.09 -11.01 6.63
CA ALA A 148 -3.86 -11.89 5.77
C ALA A 148 -3.83 -11.52 4.28
N ALA A 149 -2.96 -10.59 3.88
CA ALA A 149 -2.76 -10.16 2.49
C ALA A 149 -4.09 -9.86 1.75
N GLY A 150 -5.01 -9.15 2.41
CA GLY A 150 -6.33 -8.80 1.88
C GLY A 150 -7.37 -9.93 1.91
N LYS A 151 -7.01 -11.14 2.33
CA LYS A 151 -7.92 -12.32 2.36
C LYS A 151 -8.57 -12.53 3.73
N GLY A 152 -8.15 -11.81 4.76
CA GLY A 152 -8.66 -11.95 6.13
C GLY A 152 -9.89 -11.09 6.44
N VAL A 153 -10.43 -10.36 5.46
CA VAL A 153 -11.58 -9.48 5.65
C VAL A 153 -12.74 -9.96 4.80
N VAL A 154 -13.88 -10.21 5.46
CA VAL A 154 -15.16 -10.51 4.83
C VAL A 154 -16.15 -9.40 5.15
N VAL A 155 -16.78 -8.86 4.12
CA VAL A 155 -17.91 -7.94 4.23
C VAL A 155 -19.08 -8.57 3.49
N THR A 156 -20.11 -8.97 4.22
CA THR A 156 -21.24 -9.72 3.67
C THR A 156 -22.56 -9.35 4.34
N ARG A 157 -23.67 -9.60 3.65
CA ARG A 157 -25.02 -9.53 4.23
C ARG A 157 -25.51 -10.88 4.74
N ASP A 158 -24.77 -11.95 4.42
CA ASP A 158 -25.09 -13.31 4.88
C ASP A 158 -24.45 -13.55 6.26
N ARG A 159 -25.30 -13.75 7.28
CA ARG A 159 -24.86 -14.00 8.65
C ARG A 159 -24.08 -15.32 8.79
N GLN A 160 -24.46 -16.34 7.99
CA GLN A 160 -23.78 -17.63 8.06
C GLN A 160 -22.36 -17.53 7.48
N GLU A 161 -22.19 -16.86 6.35
CA GLU A 161 -20.89 -16.59 5.75
C GLU A 161 -19.99 -15.81 6.75
N ALA A 162 -20.53 -14.78 7.41
CA ALA A 162 -19.82 -14.02 8.43
C ALA A 162 -19.39 -14.89 9.60
N LEU A 163 -20.27 -15.75 10.10
CA LEU A 163 -20.02 -16.66 11.20
C LEU A 163 -18.96 -17.71 10.84
N ASP A 164 -19.07 -18.33 9.66
CA ASP A 164 -18.14 -19.36 9.19
C ASP A 164 -16.72 -18.78 9.04
N HIS A 165 -16.60 -17.58 8.46
CA HIS A 165 -15.32 -16.88 8.39
C HIS A 165 -14.76 -16.58 9.79
N ALA A 166 -15.57 -16.03 10.68
CA ALA A 166 -15.13 -15.70 12.03
C ALA A 166 -14.65 -16.93 12.81
N LEU A 167 -15.35 -18.07 12.69
CA LEU A 167 -14.97 -19.34 13.33
C LEU A 167 -13.70 -19.95 12.74
N SER A 168 -13.31 -19.60 11.51
CA SER A 168 -12.06 -20.02 10.90
C SER A 168 -10.84 -19.29 11.46
N CYS A 169 -11.03 -18.14 12.13
CA CYS A 169 -9.99 -17.30 12.71
C CYS A 169 -9.68 -17.71 14.15
N LYS A 170 -8.43 -17.54 14.59
CA LYS A 170 -8.06 -17.74 16.00
C LYS A 170 -8.53 -16.61 16.91
N ARG A 171 -8.46 -15.40 16.40
CA ARG A 171 -8.95 -14.16 17.01
C ARG A 171 -9.49 -13.31 15.88
N VAL A 172 -10.63 -12.71 16.06
CA VAL A 172 -11.34 -11.97 15.04
C VAL A 172 -11.81 -10.61 15.58
N VAL A 173 -11.72 -9.60 14.75
CA VAL A 173 -12.30 -8.28 15.01
C VAL A 173 -13.59 -8.17 14.18
N ILE A 174 -14.71 -7.97 14.85
CA ILE A 174 -16.02 -7.73 14.22
C ILE A 174 -16.37 -6.27 14.47
N GLU A 175 -16.70 -5.54 13.40
CA GLU A 175 -16.95 -4.10 13.49
C GLU A 175 -18.23 -3.70 12.77
N GLU A 176 -18.73 -2.51 13.12
CA GLU A 176 -19.80 -1.86 12.37
C GLU A 176 -19.34 -1.58 10.94
N PHE A 177 -20.25 -1.66 10.00
CA PHE A 177 -19.99 -1.25 8.63
C PHE A 177 -19.93 0.28 8.52
N LEU A 178 -18.86 0.80 7.94
CA LEU A 178 -18.73 2.22 7.64
C LEU A 178 -19.23 2.48 6.22
N ASP A 179 -20.34 3.20 6.11
CA ASP A 179 -20.95 3.57 4.83
C ASP A 179 -20.40 4.91 4.36
N GLY A 180 -19.54 4.87 3.36
CA GLY A 180 -18.92 6.06 2.77
C GLY A 180 -17.85 5.67 1.75
N PRO A 181 -17.49 6.57 0.83
CA PRO A 181 -16.41 6.33 -0.11
C PRO A 181 -15.07 6.16 0.62
N GLU A 182 -14.29 5.19 0.16
CA GLU A 182 -12.99 4.91 0.73
C GLU A 182 -11.92 5.84 0.15
N VAL A 183 -10.98 6.26 0.99
CA VAL A 183 -9.81 7.07 0.66
C VAL A 183 -8.59 6.47 1.33
N SER A 184 -7.49 6.36 0.59
CA SER A 184 -6.17 6.04 1.12
C SER A 184 -5.40 7.34 1.35
N LEU A 185 -4.98 7.60 2.59
CA LEU A 185 -4.15 8.73 2.93
C LEU A 185 -2.91 8.27 3.70
N PHE A 186 -1.77 8.90 3.40
CA PHE A 186 -0.48 8.42 3.84
C PHE A 186 0.23 9.49 4.65
N GLY A 187 1.00 9.08 5.65
CA GLY A 187 1.87 9.97 6.42
C GLY A 187 3.29 9.41 6.51
N ILE A 188 4.26 10.21 6.07
CA ILE A 188 5.68 9.91 6.29
C ILE A 188 6.05 10.40 7.69
N SER A 189 6.51 9.49 8.55
CA SER A 189 6.83 9.78 9.94
C SER A 189 8.27 9.46 10.30
N ASP A 190 8.85 10.29 11.16
CA ASP A 190 10.15 10.10 11.80
C ASP A 190 10.04 9.63 13.27
N GLY A 191 8.83 9.34 13.72
CA GLY A 191 8.51 8.92 15.08
C GLY A 191 8.07 10.06 16.02
N LYS A 192 8.12 11.31 15.56
CA LYS A 192 7.65 12.51 16.26
C LYS A 192 6.81 13.39 15.31
N THR A 193 7.36 13.69 14.15
CA THR A 193 6.72 14.47 13.11
C THR A 193 6.11 13.52 12.08
N VAL A 194 4.93 13.87 11.56
CA VAL A 194 4.30 13.18 10.43
C VAL A 194 3.89 14.18 9.35
N ILE A 195 4.28 13.91 8.11
CA ILE A 195 3.97 14.75 6.94
C ILE A 195 2.97 14.00 6.09
N PRO A 196 1.74 14.55 5.89
CA PRO A 196 0.75 13.91 5.05
C PRO A 196 1.14 14.00 3.57
N MET A 197 0.83 12.93 2.83
CA MET A 197 0.95 12.88 1.38
C MET A 197 -0.40 13.21 0.71
N GLN A 198 -0.41 13.26 -0.63
CA GLN A 198 -1.67 13.33 -1.38
C GLN A 198 -2.52 12.06 -1.15
N PRO A 199 -3.86 12.20 -1.12
CA PRO A 199 -4.75 11.05 -1.05
C PRO A 199 -4.79 10.31 -2.39
N ALA A 200 -5.09 9.02 -2.31
CA ALA A 200 -5.39 8.18 -3.46
C ALA A 200 -6.66 7.37 -3.20
N GLN A 201 -7.28 6.87 -4.26
CA GLN A 201 -8.35 5.87 -4.15
C GLN A 201 -7.93 4.62 -4.89
N ASP A 202 -8.02 3.47 -4.21
CA ASP A 202 -7.79 2.16 -4.79
C ASP A 202 -9.11 1.44 -5.13
N PHE A 203 -9.01 0.41 -5.95
CA PHE A 203 -10.11 -0.44 -6.38
C PHE A 203 -9.85 -1.88 -5.94
N LYS A 204 -10.42 -2.27 -4.80
CA LYS A 204 -10.11 -3.54 -4.13
C LYS A 204 -10.78 -4.77 -4.75
N ARG A 205 -11.91 -4.60 -5.44
CA ARG A 205 -12.64 -5.72 -6.06
C ARG A 205 -12.04 -6.12 -7.40
N ALA A 206 -12.06 -7.42 -7.68
CA ALA A 206 -11.42 -8.00 -8.88
C ALA A 206 -12.07 -7.56 -10.19
N LEU A 207 -13.37 -7.30 -10.22
CA LEU A 207 -14.15 -7.08 -11.43
C LEU A 207 -14.79 -5.69 -11.47
N ASN A 208 -15.17 -5.25 -12.67
CA ASN A 208 -15.86 -3.98 -12.89
C ASN A 208 -17.11 -3.83 -12.00
N GLY A 209 -17.44 -2.58 -11.65
CA GLY A 209 -18.59 -2.26 -10.81
C GLY A 209 -18.44 -2.77 -9.38
N ASP A 210 -17.20 -2.90 -8.90
CA ASP A 210 -16.85 -3.41 -7.57
C ASP A 210 -17.44 -4.79 -7.28
N GLN A 211 -17.42 -5.67 -8.28
CA GLN A 211 -17.87 -7.05 -8.19
C GLN A 211 -16.69 -8.02 -7.97
N GLY A 212 -17.04 -9.26 -7.59
CA GLY A 212 -16.06 -10.31 -7.37
C GLY A 212 -15.37 -10.24 -6.00
N PRO A 213 -14.33 -11.04 -5.78
CA PRO A 213 -13.60 -11.10 -4.50
C PRO A 213 -12.75 -9.86 -4.25
N ASN A 214 -12.42 -9.62 -2.98
CA ASN A 214 -11.38 -8.65 -2.59
C ASN A 214 -10.01 -9.10 -3.11
N THR A 215 -9.18 -8.14 -3.48
CA THR A 215 -7.82 -8.33 -3.99
C THR A 215 -6.84 -7.42 -3.23
N GLY A 216 -5.58 -7.42 -3.64
CA GLY A 216 -4.58 -6.44 -3.20
C GLY A 216 -4.72 -5.05 -3.85
N GLY A 217 -5.76 -4.82 -4.67
CA GLY A 217 -5.99 -3.63 -5.48
C GLY A 217 -5.81 -3.89 -6.97
N MET A 218 -6.79 -3.46 -7.77
CA MET A 218 -6.83 -3.61 -9.23
C MET A 218 -6.48 -2.32 -9.98
N GLY A 219 -6.24 -1.25 -9.25
CA GLY A 219 -5.87 0.06 -9.77
C GLY A 219 -6.06 1.14 -8.72
N ALA A 220 -5.53 2.32 -9.01
CA ALA A 220 -5.67 3.49 -8.15
C ALA A 220 -5.56 4.78 -8.96
N TYR A 221 -5.90 5.90 -8.37
CA TYR A 221 -5.69 7.22 -8.94
C TYR A 221 -5.47 8.30 -7.86
N SER A 222 -4.84 9.38 -8.26
CA SER A 222 -4.59 10.58 -7.46
C SER A 222 -4.44 11.79 -8.41
N PRO A 223 -4.89 13.00 -8.03
CA PRO A 223 -5.61 13.39 -6.83
C PRO A 223 -7.08 12.92 -6.84
N LEU A 224 -7.82 13.24 -5.76
CA LEU A 224 -9.25 12.94 -5.63
C LEU A 224 -10.10 14.22 -5.73
N PRO A 225 -10.56 14.61 -6.92
CA PRO A 225 -11.28 15.89 -7.11
C PRO A 225 -12.64 15.96 -6.41
N TRP A 226 -13.20 14.82 -6.03
CA TRP A 226 -14.47 14.70 -5.31
C TRP A 226 -14.33 14.71 -3.78
N ALA A 227 -13.11 14.49 -3.26
CA ALA A 227 -12.88 14.52 -1.82
C ALA A 227 -12.94 15.95 -1.27
N PRO A 228 -13.30 16.14 0.00
CA PRO A 228 -13.25 17.45 0.64
C PRO A 228 -11.86 18.08 0.49
N SER A 229 -11.82 19.39 0.21
CA SER A 229 -10.55 20.12 -0.02
C SER A 229 -9.63 20.13 1.20
N ASP A 230 -10.18 19.95 2.40
CA ASP A 230 -9.48 19.89 3.68
C ASP A 230 -9.15 18.44 4.14
N ILE A 231 -9.40 17.43 3.31
CA ILE A 231 -9.22 16.01 3.68
C ILE A 231 -7.82 15.71 4.22
N ILE A 232 -6.78 16.32 3.64
CA ILE A 232 -5.39 16.13 4.06
C ILE A 232 -5.18 16.74 5.46
N GLU A 233 -5.62 17.98 5.67
CA GLU A 233 -5.47 18.67 6.95
C GLU A 233 -6.31 18.01 8.06
N ASP A 234 -7.57 17.68 7.76
CA ASP A 234 -8.47 17.00 8.69
C ASP A 234 -7.93 15.65 9.12
N THR A 235 -7.48 14.84 8.17
CA THR A 235 -6.88 13.52 8.48
C THR A 235 -5.55 13.67 9.22
N HIS A 236 -4.71 14.62 8.83
CA HIS A 236 -3.48 14.89 9.57
C HIS A 236 -3.78 15.20 11.05
N LYS A 237 -4.71 16.12 11.30
CA LYS A 237 -5.05 16.58 12.64
C LYS A 237 -5.77 15.54 13.50
N LYS A 238 -6.71 14.78 12.90
CA LYS A 238 -7.58 13.85 13.64
C LYS A 238 -7.08 12.42 13.66
N VAL A 239 -6.20 12.05 12.73
CA VAL A 239 -5.75 10.66 12.57
C VAL A 239 -4.24 10.53 12.67
N LEU A 240 -3.47 11.10 11.71
CA LEU A 240 -2.04 10.81 11.61
C LEU A 240 -1.24 11.33 12.81
N ALA A 241 -1.40 12.61 13.16
CA ALA A 241 -0.64 13.21 14.26
C ALA A 241 -0.98 12.58 15.62
N PRO A 242 -2.27 12.33 15.98
CA PRO A 242 -2.61 11.62 17.20
C PRO A 242 -2.03 10.20 17.26
N MET A 243 -2.08 9.44 16.16
CA MET A 243 -1.50 8.09 16.11
C MET A 243 0.01 8.10 16.35
N ILE A 244 0.75 9.01 15.70
CA ILE A 244 2.20 9.11 15.87
C ILE A 244 2.56 9.54 17.30
N ALA A 245 1.80 10.48 17.87
CA ALA A 245 1.99 10.92 19.25
C ALA A 245 1.74 9.78 20.25
N GLU A 246 0.67 9.03 20.08
CA GLU A 246 0.33 7.89 20.94
C GLU A 246 1.38 6.78 20.84
N MET A 247 1.83 6.43 19.63
CA MET A 247 2.90 5.45 19.45
C MET A 247 4.21 5.88 20.12
N ALA A 248 4.54 7.18 20.08
CA ALA A 248 5.69 7.73 20.78
C ALA A 248 5.50 7.66 22.31
N ALA A 249 4.30 8.00 22.83
CA ALA A 249 3.96 7.93 24.26
C ALA A 249 4.06 6.51 24.82
N ARG A 250 3.71 5.50 23.99
CA ARG A 250 3.87 4.07 24.33
C ARG A 250 5.32 3.57 24.28
N GLY A 251 6.30 4.44 23.91
CA GLY A 251 7.70 4.05 23.78
C GLY A 251 8.00 3.23 22.50
N THR A 252 7.10 3.22 21.55
CA THR A 252 7.23 2.54 20.26
C THR A 252 7.05 3.51 19.10
N PRO A 253 7.91 4.55 18.96
CA PRO A 253 7.77 5.57 17.94
C PRO A 253 7.74 4.96 16.54
N PHE A 254 6.79 5.42 15.72
CA PHE A 254 6.57 4.91 14.37
C PHE A 254 7.44 5.70 13.38
N VAL A 255 8.48 5.09 12.84
CA VAL A 255 9.34 5.63 11.79
C VAL A 255 9.09 4.90 10.48
N GLY A 256 8.59 5.59 9.48
CA GLY A 256 8.20 4.97 8.20
C GLY A 256 6.98 5.62 7.59
N LEU A 257 6.28 4.89 6.73
CA LEU A 257 5.01 5.34 6.17
C LEU A 257 3.83 4.69 6.89
N LEU A 258 3.00 5.53 7.49
CA LEU A 258 1.70 5.14 8.03
C LEU A 258 0.63 5.35 6.96
N TYR A 259 0.03 4.29 6.49
CA TYR A 259 -1.11 4.32 5.57
C TYR A 259 -2.40 4.22 6.39
N ALA A 260 -3.28 5.19 6.26
CA ALA A 260 -4.62 5.20 6.80
C ALA A 260 -5.65 4.92 5.69
N GLY A 261 -6.31 3.77 5.76
CA GLY A 261 -7.52 3.49 4.99
C GLY A 261 -8.71 4.16 5.69
N LEU A 262 -9.39 5.05 4.99
CA LEU A 262 -10.42 5.92 5.53
C LEU A 262 -11.76 5.66 4.84
N SER A 263 -12.86 5.84 5.57
CA SER A 263 -14.20 6.01 5.04
C SER A 263 -14.71 7.42 5.34
N LEU A 264 -15.18 8.12 4.31
CA LEU A 264 -15.78 9.45 4.45
C LEU A 264 -17.28 9.30 4.70
N THR A 265 -17.63 9.08 5.97
CA THR A 265 -19.03 8.88 6.39
C THR A 265 -19.76 10.20 6.61
N ASP A 266 -21.09 10.16 6.70
CA ASP A 266 -21.92 11.32 7.08
C ASP A 266 -21.59 11.88 8.47
N HIS A 267 -20.89 11.11 9.30
CA HIS A 267 -20.43 11.49 10.63
C HIS A 267 -18.95 11.92 10.67
N GLY A 268 -18.36 12.17 9.49
CA GLY A 268 -16.96 12.56 9.32
C GLY A 268 -16.04 11.42 8.90
N THR A 269 -14.76 11.73 8.80
CA THR A 269 -13.71 10.78 8.41
C THR A 269 -13.47 9.75 9.52
N ARG A 270 -13.52 8.46 9.19
CA ARG A 270 -13.28 7.34 10.13
C ARG A 270 -12.27 6.36 9.54
N VAL A 271 -11.39 5.85 10.40
CA VAL A 271 -10.37 4.88 9.99
C VAL A 271 -10.97 3.50 9.84
N ILE A 272 -10.72 2.86 8.68
CA ILE A 272 -11.03 1.46 8.39
C ILE A 272 -9.91 0.55 8.89
N GLU A 273 -8.65 0.91 8.54
CA GLU A 273 -7.44 0.16 8.90
C GLU A 273 -6.18 1.01 8.76
N PHE A 274 -5.10 0.55 9.39
CA PHE A 274 -3.75 1.07 9.13
C PHE A 274 -2.89 0.00 8.44
N ASN A 275 -2.00 0.46 7.55
CA ASN A 275 -0.88 -0.33 7.07
C ASN A 275 0.43 0.38 7.43
N ALA A 276 1.48 -0.38 7.70
CA ALA A 276 2.76 0.12 8.21
C ALA A 276 3.80 0.32 7.10
N ARG A 277 3.36 0.49 5.87
CA ARG A 277 4.17 0.54 4.64
C ARG A 277 3.42 1.24 3.52
N PHE A 278 4.15 1.57 2.45
CA PHE A 278 3.56 2.10 1.23
C PHE A 278 2.45 1.18 0.68
N GLY A 279 1.39 1.76 0.12
CA GLY A 279 0.30 1.03 -0.54
C GLY A 279 0.74 0.41 -1.88
N ASP A 280 0.01 -0.58 -2.34
CA ASP A 280 0.16 -1.21 -3.65
C ASP A 280 -1.23 -1.57 -4.19
N PRO A 281 -1.80 -0.80 -5.15
CA PRO A 281 -1.09 -0.02 -6.19
C PRO A 281 -1.01 1.51 -5.98
N GLU A 282 -1.29 2.08 -4.81
CA GLU A 282 -1.33 3.54 -4.62
C GLU A 282 0.04 4.20 -4.81
N THR A 283 1.13 3.53 -4.45
CA THR A 283 2.49 4.03 -4.66
C THR A 283 2.77 4.33 -6.12
N GLN A 284 2.21 3.55 -7.04
CA GLN A 284 2.38 3.68 -8.48
C GLN A 284 1.69 4.93 -9.08
N VAL A 285 0.82 5.59 -8.33
CA VAL A 285 0.27 6.90 -8.71
C VAL A 285 0.90 8.05 -7.90
N LEU A 286 1.32 7.80 -6.67
CA LEU A 286 1.87 8.84 -5.80
C LEU A 286 3.32 9.19 -6.16
N ILE A 287 4.18 8.21 -6.43
CA ILE A 287 5.60 8.46 -6.73
C ILE A 287 5.78 9.24 -8.04
N PRO A 288 5.07 8.95 -9.14
CA PRO A 288 5.18 9.77 -10.36
C PRO A 288 4.74 11.23 -10.18
N LEU A 289 3.88 11.51 -9.20
CA LEU A 289 3.39 12.86 -8.90
C LEU A 289 4.27 13.59 -7.87
N LEU A 290 5.09 12.87 -7.10
CA LEU A 290 5.94 13.47 -6.07
C LEU A 290 7.16 14.16 -6.69
N LYS A 291 7.31 15.49 -6.48
CA LYS A 291 8.48 16.26 -6.93
C LYS A 291 9.59 16.33 -5.89
N THR A 292 9.26 16.15 -4.60
CA THR A 292 10.25 16.10 -3.52
C THR A 292 11.18 14.90 -3.73
N PRO A 293 12.52 15.09 -3.72
CA PRO A 293 13.47 14.01 -3.89
C PRO A 293 13.26 12.91 -2.85
N LEU A 294 13.02 11.66 -3.34
CA LEU A 294 12.54 10.57 -2.49
C LEU A 294 13.61 10.03 -1.55
N ALA A 295 14.84 9.86 -2.01
CA ALA A 295 15.93 9.32 -1.19
C ALA A 295 16.22 10.22 0.01
N GLN A 296 16.30 11.53 -0.23
CA GLN A 296 16.50 12.52 0.84
C GLN A 296 15.33 12.52 1.82
N LEU A 297 14.09 12.46 1.32
CA LEU A 297 12.89 12.43 2.15
C LEU A 297 12.88 11.21 3.10
N LEU A 298 13.11 10.01 2.55
CA LEU A 298 13.10 8.78 3.34
C LEU A 298 14.29 8.70 4.30
N TYR A 299 15.44 9.25 3.91
CA TYR A 299 16.61 9.34 4.80
C TYR A 299 16.37 10.30 5.98
N LYS A 300 15.75 11.47 5.74
CA LYS A 300 15.36 12.41 6.79
C LYS A 300 14.36 11.76 7.77
N ALA A 301 13.39 11.01 7.27
CA ALA A 301 12.47 10.25 8.12
C ALA A 301 13.23 9.21 8.96
N ALA A 302 14.10 8.41 8.34
CA ALA A 302 14.89 7.37 9.01
C ALA A 302 15.84 7.93 10.09
N THR A 303 16.33 9.16 9.91
CA THR A 303 17.27 9.86 10.82
C THR A 303 16.59 10.89 11.74
N ARG A 304 15.24 10.93 11.75
CA ARG A 304 14.43 11.79 12.63
C ARG A 304 14.61 13.30 12.41
N ASN A 305 14.57 13.73 11.15
CA ASN A 305 14.82 15.11 10.72
C ASN A 305 13.74 15.61 9.74
N LEU A 306 12.44 15.40 10.05
CA LEU A 306 11.33 15.81 9.18
C LEU A 306 10.77 17.20 9.50
N GLU A 307 11.16 17.88 10.57
CA GLU A 307 10.51 19.09 11.10
C GLU A 307 10.34 20.20 10.03
N ASP A 308 11.34 20.39 9.15
CA ASP A 308 11.33 21.45 8.14
C ASP A 308 11.04 20.95 6.71
N VAL A 309 10.48 19.76 6.58
CA VAL A 309 10.20 19.17 5.25
C VAL A 309 8.78 19.50 4.81
N THR A 310 8.66 20.04 3.61
CA THR A 310 7.37 20.23 2.91
C THR A 310 7.39 19.46 1.61
N LEU A 311 6.35 18.63 1.37
CA LEU A 311 6.23 17.87 0.13
C LEU A 311 5.79 18.76 -1.02
N GLN A 312 6.46 18.62 -2.15
CA GLN A 312 6.09 19.26 -3.40
C GLN A 312 5.51 18.22 -4.37
N TRP A 313 4.41 18.58 -5.00
CA TRP A 313 3.67 17.69 -5.89
C TRP A 313 3.57 18.27 -7.30
N SER A 314 3.39 17.40 -8.28
CA SER A 314 2.98 17.77 -9.62
C SER A 314 1.54 18.26 -9.61
N GLU A 315 1.20 19.14 -10.53
CA GLU A 315 -0.18 19.54 -10.80
C GLU A 315 -0.91 18.51 -11.70
N GLU A 316 -0.21 17.48 -12.14
CA GLU A 316 -0.77 16.41 -12.95
C GLU A 316 -1.60 15.42 -12.12
N SER A 317 -2.44 14.67 -12.81
CA SER A 317 -3.15 13.50 -12.30
C SER A 317 -2.46 12.22 -12.72
N ALA A 318 -2.61 11.15 -11.94
CA ALA A 318 -2.11 9.81 -12.28
C ALA A 318 -3.21 8.75 -12.09
N VAL A 319 -3.26 7.82 -13.03
CA VAL A 319 -4.14 6.63 -12.98
C VAL A 319 -3.31 5.40 -13.25
N THR A 320 -3.38 4.40 -12.38
CA THR A 320 -2.73 3.10 -12.55
C THR A 320 -3.75 1.98 -12.69
N VAL A 321 -3.51 1.06 -13.62
CA VAL A 321 -4.36 -0.11 -13.89
C VAL A 321 -3.52 -1.37 -13.75
N VAL A 322 -4.02 -2.34 -12.98
CA VAL A 322 -3.35 -3.62 -12.74
C VAL A 322 -3.74 -4.61 -13.84
N LEU A 323 -2.74 -5.21 -14.48
CA LEU A 323 -2.88 -6.40 -15.31
C LEU A 323 -2.70 -7.62 -14.42
N ALA A 324 -3.75 -8.41 -14.25
CA ALA A 324 -3.77 -9.59 -13.39
C ALA A 324 -3.82 -10.88 -14.22
N SER A 325 -3.21 -11.95 -13.71
CA SER A 325 -3.33 -13.29 -14.26
C SER A 325 -4.71 -13.87 -14.01
N ASP A 326 -5.19 -14.68 -14.95
CA ASP A 326 -6.42 -15.47 -14.76
C ASP A 326 -6.38 -16.26 -13.45
N GLY A 327 -7.54 -16.38 -12.80
CA GLY A 327 -7.66 -17.01 -11.48
C GLY A 327 -7.24 -16.16 -10.28
N TYR A 328 -6.71 -14.94 -10.49
CA TYR A 328 -6.41 -14.02 -9.37
C TYR A 328 -7.72 -13.50 -8.73
N PRO A 329 -7.85 -13.41 -7.39
CA PRO A 329 -6.81 -13.59 -6.37
C PRO A 329 -6.67 -15.02 -5.81
N ALA A 330 -7.54 -15.95 -6.19
CA ALA A 330 -7.60 -17.27 -5.54
C ALA A 330 -6.45 -18.20 -5.98
N SER A 331 -6.29 -18.41 -7.28
CA SER A 331 -5.33 -19.34 -7.87
C SER A 331 -4.78 -18.78 -9.17
N PRO A 332 -3.92 -17.75 -9.12
CA PRO A 332 -3.44 -17.10 -10.34
C PRO A 332 -2.58 -18.04 -11.19
N ALA A 333 -2.84 -18.03 -12.50
CA ALA A 333 -2.01 -18.72 -13.48
C ALA A 333 -0.64 -18.02 -13.58
N VAL A 334 0.44 -18.81 -13.68
CA VAL A 334 1.81 -18.29 -13.81
C VAL A 334 2.51 -18.90 -15.03
N GLY A 335 3.60 -18.26 -15.49
CA GLY A 335 4.38 -18.73 -16.65
C GLY A 335 3.83 -18.27 -17.99
N GLY A 336 2.78 -17.45 -18.01
CA GLY A 336 2.29 -16.79 -19.24
C GLY A 336 3.33 -15.82 -19.79
N VAL A 337 3.64 -15.90 -21.10
CA VAL A 337 4.61 -15.02 -21.77
C VAL A 337 4.02 -13.63 -21.88
N ILE A 338 4.79 -12.63 -21.48
CA ILE A 338 4.42 -11.22 -21.56
C ILE A 338 5.05 -10.65 -22.85
N GLY A 339 4.22 -10.03 -23.68
CA GLY A 339 4.67 -9.41 -24.93
C GLY A 339 5.46 -8.13 -24.72
N GLU A 340 5.83 -7.49 -25.82
CA GLU A 340 6.55 -6.22 -25.82
C GLU A 340 5.72 -5.10 -25.18
N PHE A 341 6.40 -4.15 -24.55
CA PHE A 341 5.76 -2.99 -23.94
C PHE A 341 5.67 -1.83 -24.93
N PRO A 342 4.53 -1.16 -25.00
CA PRO A 342 4.39 0.03 -25.83
C PRO A 342 5.20 1.18 -25.23
N THR A 343 5.85 1.97 -26.09
CA THR A 343 6.45 3.25 -25.69
C THR A 343 5.43 4.36 -25.89
N ILE A 344 4.84 4.83 -24.80
CA ILE A 344 3.86 5.93 -24.80
C ILE A 344 4.35 7.00 -23.83
N GLU A 345 4.36 8.24 -24.28
CA GLU A 345 4.77 9.38 -23.45
C GLU A 345 3.91 9.47 -22.17
N LYS A 346 4.56 9.77 -21.05
CA LYS A 346 3.91 9.87 -19.73
C LYS A 346 3.18 8.60 -19.28
N VAL A 347 3.68 7.46 -19.71
CA VAL A 347 3.26 6.14 -19.23
C VAL A 347 4.45 5.44 -18.59
N SER A 348 4.23 4.89 -17.42
CA SER A 348 5.16 4.00 -16.71
C SER A 348 4.56 2.61 -16.58
N ILE A 349 5.36 1.57 -16.82
CA ILE A 349 4.95 0.17 -16.64
C ILE A 349 5.80 -0.40 -15.51
N PHE A 350 5.14 -0.70 -14.40
CA PHE A 350 5.78 -1.27 -13.21
C PHE A 350 5.60 -2.78 -13.21
N HIS A 351 6.69 -3.50 -13.11
CA HIS A 351 6.68 -4.95 -12.90
C HIS A 351 6.30 -5.28 -11.47
N ALA A 352 5.42 -6.27 -11.31
CA ALA A 352 5.05 -6.87 -10.03
C ALA A 352 5.39 -8.37 -10.06
N GLY A 353 4.44 -9.22 -10.32
CA GLY A 353 4.66 -10.67 -10.44
C GLY A 353 5.22 -11.06 -11.81
N THR A 354 6.47 -10.72 -12.07
CA THR A 354 7.19 -11.07 -13.32
C THR A 354 8.53 -11.74 -13.02
N THR A 355 8.99 -12.59 -13.93
CA THR A 355 10.33 -13.20 -13.89
C THR A 355 10.83 -13.49 -15.28
N ASP A 356 12.15 -13.55 -15.45
CA ASP A 356 12.78 -13.99 -16.68
C ASP A 356 12.74 -15.52 -16.80
N SER A 357 12.58 -16.00 -18.03
CA SER A 357 12.61 -17.42 -18.38
C SER A 357 13.28 -17.64 -19.73
N GLU A 358 13.48 -18.90 -20.13
CA GLU A 358 13.94 -19.24 -21.48
C GLU A 358 13.00 -18.75 -22.60
N LYS A 359 11.73 -18.49 -22.25
CA LYS A 359 10.71 -17.97 -23.18
C LYS A 359 10.64 -16.44 -23.20
N GLY A 360 11.53 -15.75 -22.50
CA GLY A 360 11.48 -14.32 -22.25
C GLY A 360 10.81 -13.98 -20.93
N LEU A 361 10.25 -12.77 -20.81
CA LEU A 361 9.54 -12.30 -19.62
C LEU A 361 8.23 -13.06 -19.45
N VAL A 362 7.98 -13.57 -18.24
CA VAL A 362 6.76 -14.34 -17.92
C VAL A 362 6.11 -13.87 -16.62
N SER A 363 4.81 -14.14 -16.47
CA SER A 363 4.10 -13.93 -15.21
C SER A 363 4.56 -14.89 -14.13
N SER A 364 4.74 -14.40 -12.89
CA SER A 364 5.14 -15.18 -11.71
C SER A 364 4.25 -14.94 -10.49
N GLY A 365 3.17 -14.17 -10.65
CA GLY A 365 2.23 -13.83 -9.57
C GLY A 365 0.88 -13.40 -10.09
N GLY A 366 -0.03 -13.07 -9.17
CA GLY A 366 -1.41 -12.71 -9.49
C GLY A 366 -1.53 -11.33 -10.13
N ARG A 367 -0.97 -10.29 -9.50
CA ARG A 367 -0.80 -8.96 -10.12
C ARG A 367 0.52 -8.98 -10.85
N VAL A 368 0.47 -8.88 -12.17
CA VAL A 368 1.64 -9.08 -13.04
C VAL A 368 2.35 -7.78 -13.34
N LEU A 369 1.59 -6.80 -13.81
CA LEU A 369 2.07 -5.46 -14.13
C LEU A 369 1.10 -4.42 -13.59
N THR A 370 1.59 -3.20 -13.38
CA THR A 370 0.76 -2.00 -13.23
C THR A 370 1.15 -0.99 -14.29
N VAL A 371 0.15 -0.46 -14.99
CA VAL A 371 0.34 0.52 -16.06
C VAL A 371 -0.20 1.85 -15.59
N THR A 372 0.68 2.81 -15.42
CA THR A 372 0.35 4.15 -14.90
C THR A 372 0.49 5.18 -16.01
N GLY A 373 -0.58 5.91 -16.27
CA GLY A 373 -0.55 7.13 -17.08
C GLY A 373 -0.58 8.37 -16.18
N THR A 374 0.17 9.42 -16.56
CA THR A 374 0.01 10.77 -15.99
C THR A 374 -0.50 11.73 -17.05
N GLY A 375 -1.22 12.77 -16.62
CA GLY A 375 -1.83 13.75 -17.51
C GLY A 375 -2.25 15.02 -16.79
N SER A 376 -2.69 16.02 -17.54
CA SER A 376 -3.19 17.30 -17.01
C SER A 376 -4.46 17.13 -16.18
N ASP A 377 -5.20 16.05 -16.39
CA ASP A 377 -6.40 15.66 -15.68
C ASP A 377 -6.53 14.12 -15.60
N LEU A 378 -7.51 13.63 -14.83
CA LEU A 378 -7.76 12.18 -14.69
C LEU A 378 -8.17 11.53 -16.01
N THR A 379 -8.83 12.26 -16.92
CA THR A 379 -9.21 11.71 -18.22
C THR A 379 -7.99 11.40 -19.06
N GLU A 380 -7.08 12.35 -19.20
CA GLU A 380 -5.86 12.17 -19.98
C GLU A 380 -4.96 11.07 -19.37
N ALA A 381 -4.79 11.09 -18.05
CA ALA A 381 -4.04 10.07 -17.32
C ALA A 381 -4.62 8.67 -17.56
N ARG A 382 -5.95 8.54 -17.43
CA ARG A 382 -6.69 7.30 -17.65
C ARG A 382 -6.55 6.80 -19.09
N ASP A 383 -6.77 7.66 -20.06
CA ASP A 383 -6.71 7.32 -21.49
C ASP A 383 -5.30 6.80 -21.87
N ARG A 384 -4.24 7.39 -21.31
CA ARG A 384 -2.86 6.94 -21.50
C ARG A 384 -2.64 5.54 -20.89
N ALA A 385 -3.08 5.32 -19.66
CA ALA A 385 -2.95 4.03 -19.00
C ALA A 385 -3.68 2.91 -19.77
N TYR A 386 -4.94 3.16 -20.16
CA TYR A 386 -5.74 2.17 -20.89
C TYR A 386 -5.25 1.94 -22.32
N ARG A 387 -4.79 2.96 -23.02
CA ARG A 387 -4.14 2.79 -24.32
C ARG A 387 -2.89 1.93 -24.20
N ALA A 388 -2.07 2.12 -23.17
CA ALA A 388 -0.88 1.32 -22.99
C ALA A 388 -1.18 -0.14 -22.64
N ILE A 389 -2.06 -0.37 -21.66
CA ILE A 389 -2.38 -1.74 -21.19
C ILE A 389 -3.02 -2.58 -22.30
N SER A 390 -3.81 -1.97 -23.20
CA SER A 390 -4.45 -2.68 -24.31
C SER A 390 -3.45 -3.20 -25.37
N HIS A 391 -2.19 -2.73 -25.37
CA HIS A 391 -1.15 -3.21 -26.27
C HIS A 391 -0.25 -4.28 -25.62
N ILE A 392 -0.42 -4.55 -24.33
CA ILE A 392 0.36 -5.58 -23.64
C ILE A 392 -0.34 -6.92 -23.80
N SER A 393 0.32 -7.88 -24.45
CA SER A 393 -0.21 -9.23 -24.58
C SER A 393 0.25 -10.12 -23.41
N LEU A 394 -0.70 -10.78 -22.78
CA LEU A 394 -0.52 -11.84 -21.80
C LEU A 394 -1.77 -12.72 -21.84
N ASP A 395 -1.64 -13.92 -22.41
CA ASP A 395 -2.76 -14.84 -22.52
C ASP A 395 -3.29 -15.22 -21.12
N GLY A 396 -4.63 -15.26 -20.99
CA GLY A 396 -5.28 -15.54 -19.72
C GLY A 396 -5.06 -14.43 -18.67
N SER A 397 -4.95 -13.17 -19.10
CA SER A 397 -4.91 -12.02 -18.20
C SER A 397 -6.19 -11.19 -18.27
N PHE A 398 -6.43 -10.39 -17.25
CA PHE A 398 -7.53 -9.44 -17.20
C PHE A 398 -7.14 -8.16 -16.46
N TYR A 399 -7.89 -7.11 -16.70
CA TYR A 399 -7.83 -5.85 -15.97
C TYR A 399 -9.23 -5.23 -15.89
N ARG A 400 -9.44 -4.36 -14.92
CA ARG A 400 -10.70 -3.59 -14.81
C ARG A 400 -10.67 -2.45 -15.82
N THR A 401 -11.83 -2.16 -16.41
CA THR A 401 -12.00 -1.09 -17.40
C THR A 401 -12.62 0.19 -16.81
N ASP A 402 -12.98 0.17 -15.53
CA ASP A 402 -13.68 1.23 -14.81
C ASP A 402 -12.81 2.01 -13.81
N ILE A 403 -11.49 1.74 -13.74
CA ILE A 403 -10.58 2.48 -12.84
C ILE A 403 -10.62 3.98 -13.15
N ALA A 404 -10.88 4.79 -12.13
CA ALA A 404 -11.01 6.25 -12.20
C ALA A 404 -12.11 6.76 -13.15
N LEU A 405 -13.01 5.91 -13.68
CA LEU A 405 -14.00 6.32 -14.69
C LEU A 405 -14.95 7.40 -14.14
N ASN A 406 -15.56 7.15 -12.99
CA ASN A 406 -16.53 8.09 -12.42
C ASN A 406 -15.87 9.42 -12.02
N ALA A 407 -14.65 9.37 -11.47
CA ALA A 407 -13.91 10.57 -11.10
C ALA A 407 -13.50 11.41 -12.31
N SER A 408 -13.04 10.77 -13.39
CA SER A 408 -12.66 11.47 -14.64
C SER A 408 -13.86 12.11 -15.35
N VAL A 409 -15.06 11.54 -15.25
CA VAL A 409 -16.29 12.14 -15.78
C VAL A 409 -16.74 13.32 -14.92
N ALA A 410 -16.69 13.18 -13.59
CA ALA A 410 -17.07 14.25 -12.67
C ALA A 410 -16.15 15.47 -12.77
N GLU A 411 -14.84 15.27 -12.96
CA GLU A 411 -13.84 16.33 -13.12
C GLU A 411 -14.14 17.21 -14.36
N LYS A 412 -14.66 16.64 -15.44
CA LYS A 412 -15.05 17.39 -16.66
C LYS A 412 -16.34 18.21 -16.51
N GLY A 413 -17.18 17.86 -15.55
CA GLY A 413 -18.47 18.50 -15.32
C GLY A 413 -18.41 19.72 -14.40
N ASN A 414 -17.25 19.96 -13.78
CA ASN A 414 -16.94 21.13 -12.94
C ASN A 414 -16.08 22.14 -13.71
#